data_75d5612cd5c70850b9a2b7c5b876ab23
#
_entry.id   75d5612cd5c70850b9a2b7c5b876ab23
#
_cell.length_a   1.000
_cell.length_b   1.000
_cell.length_c   1.000
_cell.angle_alpha   90.00
_cell.angle_beta   90.00
_cell.angle_gamma   90.00
#
_symmetry.space_group_name_H-M   'P 1'
#
loop_
_entity.id
_entity.type
_entity.pdbx_description
1 polymer ?
#
loop_
_entity_poly.entity_id
_entity_poly.type
_entity_poly.pdbx_seq_one_letter_code
_entity_poly.pdbx_strand_id
1 'polypeptide(L)'
;LTGLKKSLAQLPKLADCLKNVKSRLLRQCLRDMDLLEDVCKLIDDTIDEDAPATLRNGGLIKKGANEELEKVRNLRDNGTAVLNQLVEKEKEKTGIKLLKLGYNKVFGYYVETTKQYADIIPDYFIRKQTLANGERYITPELKEVEEAVLDASTKAIDMEYELFCQIRDRVAQNYERIRSSAEA
;
A
#
# COMPACT_ATOMS: atom_id res chain seq x y z
N LEU A 1 3.80 -18.43 -1.24
CA LEU A 1 5.10 -17.93 -0.72
C LEU A 1 5.18 -18.09 0.80
N THR A 2 4.15 -17.77 1.58
CA THR A 2 4.14 -17.90 3.06
C THR A 2 4.40 -19.35 3.52
N GLY A 3 3.84 -20.36 2.83
CA GLY A 3 4.13 -21.76 3.10
C GLY A 3 5.61 -22.11 2.85
N LEU A 4 6.18 -21.66 1.73
CA LEU A 4 7.59 -21.84 1.42
C LEU A 4 8.48 -21.20 2.50
N LYS A 5 8.21 -19.95 2.90
CA LYS A 5 8.92 -19.27 3.99
C LYS A 5 8.93 -20.13 5.26
N LYS A 6 7.77 -20.66 5.67
CA LYS A 6 7.65 -21.51 6.86
C LYS A 6 8.52 -22.78 6.78
N SER A 7 8.63 -23.38 5.60
CA SER A 7 9.50 -24.54 5.38
C SER A 7 10.97 -24.14 5.42
N LEU A 8 11.37 -23.10 4.70
CA LEU A 8 12.75 -22.61 4.68
C LEU A 8 13.24 -22.19 6.08
N ALA A 9 12.41 -21.59 6.88
CA ALA A 9 12.73 -21.19 8.24
C ALA A 9 13.06 -22.37 9.18
N GLN A 10 12.80 -23.62 8.81
CA GLN A 10 13.18 -24.81 9.57
C GLN A 10 14.57 -25.34 9.18
N LEU A 11 15.11 -24.99 8.01
CA LEU A 11 16.39 -25.50 7.53
C LEU A 11 17.56 -25.22 8.51
N PRO A 12 17.72 -24.03 9.08
CA PRO A 12 18.78 -23.78 10.08
C PRO A 12 18.67 -24.70 11.31
N LYS A 13 17.45 -24.95 11.80
CA LYS A 13 17.21 -25.85 12.94
C LYS A 13 17.56 -27.29 12.59
N LEU A 14 17.19 -27.73 11.39
CA LEU A 14 17.53 -29.05 10.88
C LEU A 14 19.05 -29.22 10.76
N ALA A 15 19.72 -28.23 10.17
CA ALA A 15 21.17 -28.21 10.08
C ALA A 15 21.84 -28.30 11.46
N ASP A 16 21.33 -27.58 12.46
CA ASP A 16 21.84 -27.64 13.83
C ASP A 16 21.69 -29.03 14.46
N CYS A 17 20.57 -29.71 14.22
CA CYS A 17 20.37 -31.10 14.66
C CYS A 17 21.37 -32.07 14.01
N LEU A 18 21.79 -31.81 12.77
CA LEU A 18 22.70 -32.67 12.02
C LEU A 18 24.20 -32.44 12.31
N LYS A 19 24.58 -31.36 13.00
CA LYS A 19 25.99 -30.98 13.28
C LYS A 19 26.80 -32.10 13.97
N ASN A 20 26.19 -32.84 14.89
CA ASN A 20 26.88 -33.82 15.73
C ASN A 20 26.62 -35.26 15.35
N VAL A 21 26.05 -35.53 14.17
CA VAL A 21 25.73 -36.88 13.73
C VAL A 21 26.97 -37.66 13.28
N LYS A 22 27.03 -38.95 13.61
CA LYS A 22 28.13 -39.84 13.21
C LYS A 22 27.94 -40.47 11.82
N SER A 23 26.70 -40.54 11.33
CA SER A 23 26.39 -41.12 10.04
C SER A 23 27.03 -40.34 8.89
N ARG A 24 27.72 -41.05 8.01
CA ARG A 24 28.33 -40.48 6.80
C ARG A 24 27.28 -39.86 5.87
N LEU A 25 26.15 -40.53 5.71
CA LEU A 25 25.04 -40.04 4.85
C LEU A 25 24.48 -38.73 5.39
N LEU A 26 24.13 -38.65 6.66
CA LEU A 26 23.58 -37.42 7.24
C LEU A 26 24.56 -36.23 7.23
N ARG A 27 25.88 -36.52 7.32
CA ARG A 27 26.90 -35.47 7.12
C ARG A 27 26.99 -35.02 5.68
N GLN A 28 26.71 -35.89 4.72
CA GLN A 28 26.62 -35.52 3.31
C GLN A 28 25.41 -34.63 3.09
N CYS A 29 24.22 -35.02 3.58
CA CYS A 29 23.01 -34.19 3.50
C CYS A 29 23.26 -32.78 4.06
N LEU A 30 23.91 -32.65 5.22
CA LEU A 30 24.24 -31.36 5.81
C LEU A 30 25.17 -30.52 4.91
N ARG A 31 26.11 -31.14 4.19
CA ARG A 31 27.00 -30.40 3.28
C ARG A 31 26.29 -29.94 2.01
N ASP A 32 25.35 -30.72 1.54
CA ASP A 32 24.63 -30.46 0.27
C ASP A 32 23.43 -29.55 0.47
N MET A 33 22.99 -29.35 1.74
CA MET A 33 21.87 -28.50 2.12
C MET A 33 22.24 -27.02 2.00
N ASP A 34 21.54 -26.28 1.15
CA ASP A 34 21.53 -24.81 1.14
C ASP A 34 20.45 -24.30 2.12
N LEU A 35 20.81 -23.46 3.07
CA LEU A 35 19.87 -22.94 4.07
C LEU A 35 18.87 -21.92 3.52
N LEU A 36 19.13 -21.36 2.32
CA LEU A 36 18.24 -20.44 1.62
C LEU A 36 17.77 -19.24 2.48
N GLU A 37 18.63 -18.78 3.38
CA GLU A 37 18.32 -17.68 4.30
C GLU A 37 17.99 -16.40 3.57
N ASP A 38 18.65 -16.14 2.43
CA ASP A 38 18.40 -15.00 1.55
C ASP A 38 16.99 -15.05 0.94
N VAL A 39 16.55 -16.23 0.50
CA VAL A 39 15.20 -16.43 -0.05
C VAL A 39 14.14 -16.33 1.05
N CYS A 40 14.42 -16.95 2.21
CA CYS A 40 13.53 -16.84 3.37
C CYS A 40 13.34 -15.40 3.80
N LYS A 41 14.43 -14.65 3.92
CA LYS A 41 14.44 -13.23 4.28
C LYS A 41 13.72 -12.37 3.24
N LEU A 42 13.95 -12.60 1.94
CA LEU A 42 13.26 -11.88 0.88
C LEU A 42 11.73 -11.99 1.03
N ILE A 43 11.22 -13.19 1.30
CA ILE A 43 9.78 -13.41 1.49
C ILE A 43 9.32 -12.75 2.80
N ASP A 44 10.09 -12.90 3.88
CA ASP A 44 9.74 -12.35 5.18
C ASP A 44 9.69 -10.82 5.21
N ASP A 45 10.62 -10.16 4.55
CA ASP A 45 10.68 -8.69 4.50
C ASP A 45 9.58 -8.07 3.63
N THR A 46 8.97 -8.87 2.72
CA THR A 46 8.10 -8.31 1.68
C THR A 46 6.67 -8.81 1.72
N ILE A 47 6.44 -10.09 2.03
CA ILE A 47 5.09 -10.69 2.00
C ILE A 47 4.48 -10.63 3.40
N ASP A 48 3.22 -10.18 3.46
CA ASP A 48 2.46 -10.17 4.73
C ASP A 48 2.20 -11.60 5.22
N GLU A 49 2.29 -11.82 6.53
CA GLU A 49 2.06 -13.15 7.13
C GLU A 49 0.63 -13.62 6.97
N ASP A 50 -0.30 -12.68 7.04
CA ASP A 50 -1.74 -12.90 6.88
C ASP A 50 -2.23 -12.63 5.45
N ALA A 51 -1.29 -12.64 4.47
CA ALA A 51 -1.62 -12.41 3.07
C ALA A 51 -2.77 -13.30 2.60
N PRO A 52 -3.83 -12.74 2.00
CA PRO A 52 -5.00 -13.51 1.57
C PRO A 52 -4.64 -14.49 0.46
N ALA A 53 -5.41 -15.58 0.34
CA ALA A 53 -5.24 -16.57 -0.71
C ALA A 53 -5.54 -16.00 -2.11
N THR A 54 -6.36 -14.94 -2.18
CA THR A 54 -6.76 -14.28 -3.43
C THR A 54 -5.93 -13.01 -3.66
N LEU A 55 -5.22 -12.97 -4.80
CA LEU A 55 -4.28 -11.89 -5.14
C LEU A 55 -4.95 -10.53 -5.42
N ARG A 56 -6.28 -10.51 -5.61
CA ARG A 56 -7.01 -9.29 -6.03
C ARG A 56 -7.64 -8.49 -4.90
N ASN A 57 -7.47 -8.90 -3.65
CA ASN A 57 -8.11 -8.24 -2.52
C ASN A 57 -7.19 -7.24 -1.79
N GLY A 58 -5.93 -7.12 -2.25
CA GLY A 58 -4.91 -6.37 -1.51
C GLY A 58 -4.42 -7.10 -0.26
N GLY A 59 -3.53 -6.47 0.50
CA GLY A 59 -2.97 -7.05 1.73
C GLY A 59 -1.90 -8.12 1.49
N LEU A 60 -1.27 -8.12 0.30
CA LEU A 60 -0.23 -9.08 -0.06
C LEU A 60 1.15 -8.68 0.47
N ILE A 61 1.42 -7.39 0.49
CA ILE A 61 2.72 -6.79 0.77
C ILE A 61 2.73 -6.22 2.18
N LYS A 62 3.76 -6.57 2.92
CA LYS A 62 4.00 -6.12 4.31
C LYS A 62 4.07 -4.59 4.38
N LYS A 63 3.53 -4.01 5.46
CA LYS A 63 3.64 -2.56 5.68
C LYS A 63 5.10 -2.15 5.79
N GLY A 64 5.45 -1.06 5.11
CA GLY A 64 6.81 -0.54 5.07
C GLY A 64 7.75 -1.22 4.07
N ALA A 65 7.33 -2.28 3.37
CA ALA A 65 8.17 -2.98 2.39
C ALA A 65 8.43 -2.17 1.11
N ASN A 66 7.57 -1.20 0.78
CA ASN A 66 7.73 -0.33 -0.37
C ASN A 66 7.18 1.08 -0.08
N GLU A 67 8.04 2.10 -0.22
CA GLU A 67 7.68 3.49 0.12
C GLU A 67 6.58 4.07 -0.77
N GLU A 68 6.56 3.74 -2.06
CA GLU A 68 5.55 4.25 -3.00
C GLU A 68 4.18 3.64 -2.69
N LEU A 69 4.14 2.34 -2.41
CA LEU A 69 2.93 1.67 -1.97
C LEU A 69 2.39 2.27 -0.67
N GLU A 70 3.25 2.59 0.30
CA GLU A 70 2.83 3.23 1.54
C GLU A 70 2.24 4.63 1.32
N LYS A 71 2.77 5.42 0.38
CA LYS A 71 2.17 6.71 0.00
C LYS A 71 0.76 6.53 -0.54
N VAL A 72 0.55 5.55 -1.42
CA VAL A 72 -0.76 5.25 -2.00
C VAL A 72 -1.74 4.73 -0.94
N ARG A 73 -1.28 3.84 -0.06
CA ARG A 73 -2.07 3.34 1.08
C ARG A 73 -2.49 4.48 2.02
N ASN A 74 -1.56 5.37 2.35
CA ASN A 74 -1.85 6.54 3.17
C ASN A 74 -2.90 7.46 2.52
N LEU A 75 -2.82 7.67 1.21
CA LEU A 75 -3.80 8.46 0.49
C LEU A 75 -5.19 7.79 0.52
N ARG A 76 -5.26 6.48 0.33
CA ARG A 76 -6.49 5.69 0.45
C ARG A 76 -7.11 5.79 1.84
N ASP A 77 -6.29 5.56 2.89
CA ASP A 77 -6.77 5.43 4.26
C ASP A 77 -7.08 6.79 4.91
N ASN A 78 -6.37 7.84 4.49
CA ASN A 78 -6.47 9.18 5.05
C ASN A 78 -6.99 10.24 4.05
N GLY A 79 -7.60 9.83 2.94
CA GLY A 79 -8.02 10.74 1.87
C GLY A 79 -8.88 11.91 2.34
N THR A 80 -9.84 11.67 3.25
CA THR A 80 -10.67 12.75 3.83
C THR A 80 -9.83 13.74 4.65
N ALA A 81 -8.80 13.27 5.35
CA ALA A 81 -7.90 14.17 6.09
C ALA A 81 -7.07 15.03 5.14
N VAL A 82 -6.62 14.49 4.02
CA VAL A 82 -5.90 15.24 2.97
C VAL A 82 -6.79 16.32 2.38
N LEU A 83 -8.05 15.99 2.05
CA LEU A 83 -9.03 16.96 1.56
C LEU A 83 -9.33 18.06 2.59
N ASN A 84 -9.45 17.74 3.87
CA ASN A 84 -9.61 18.74 4.93
C ASN A 84 -8.39 19.66 5.04
N GLN A 85 -7.18 19.13 4.95
CA GLN A 85 -5.95 19.95 4.96
C GLN A 85 -5.90 20.90 3.76
N LEU A 86 -6.38 20.47 2.58
CA LEU A 86 -6.50 21.34 1.42
C LEU A 86 -7.45 22.50 1.72
N VAL A 87 -8.62 22.24 2.32
CA VAL A 87 -9.58 23.29 2.70
C VAL A 87 -8.99 24.27 3.72
N GLU A 88 -8.20 23.80 4.70
CA GLU A 88 -7.52 24.71 5.63
C GLU A 88 -6.49 25.60 4.92
N LYS A 89 -5.72 25.05 3.97
CA LYS A 89 -4.82 25.88 3.13
C LYS A 89 -5.59 26.93 2.32
N GLU A 90 -6.75 26.56 1.77
CA GLU A 90 -7.60 27.51 1.04
C GLU A 90 -8.16 28.60 1.96
N LYS A 91 -8.51 28.29 3.21
CA LYS A 91 -8.88 29.33 4.21
C LYS A 91 -7.75 30.33 4.45
N GLU A 92 -6.52 29.82 4.58
CA GLU A 92 -5.36 30.69 4.79
C GLU A 92 -5.06 31.57 3.58
N LYS A 93 -5.12 31.02 2.36
CA LYS A 93 -4.89 31.75 1.10
C LYS A 93 -5.95 32.84 0.85
N THR A 94 -7.22 32.51 1.08
CA THR A 94 -8.35 33.39 0.72
C THR A 94 -8.82 34.29 1.85
N GLY A 95 -8.45 33.98 3.09
CA GLY A 95 -8.97 34.66 4.28
C GLY A 95 -10.43 34.30 4.63
N ILE A 96 -11.03 33.34 3.89
CA ILE A 96 -12.42 32.91 4.08
C ILE A 96 -12.48 31.88 5.20
N LYS A 97 -12.71 32.29 6.43
CA LYS A 97 -12.69 31.42 7.62
C LYS A 97 -13.81 30.36 7.63
N LEU A 98 -14.91 30.60 6.93
CA LEU A 98 -16.10 29.72 6.94
C LEU A 98 -16.17 28.78 5.74
N LEU A 99 -15.02 28.37 5.17
CA LEU A 99 -14.97 27.28 4.19
C LEU A 99 -15.15 25.94 4.92
N LYS A 100 -16.04 25.09 4.40
CA LYS A 100 -16.29 23.74 4.91
C LYS A 100 -16.22 22.73 3.79
N LEU A 101 -15.53 21.61 4.01
CA LEU A 101 -15.57 20.47 3.12
C LEU A 101 -16.94 19.79 3.23
N GLY A 102 -17.52 19.45 2.10
CA GLY A 102 -18.73 18.64 2.00
C GLY A 102 -18.62 17.64 0.85
N TYR A 103 -19.54 16.69 0.85
CA TYR A 103 -19.65 15.68 -0.21
C TYR A 103 -21.07 15.63 -0.76
N ASN A 104 -21.20 15.52 -2.09
CA ASN A 104 -22.47 15.36 -2.78
C ASN A 104 -22.35 14.25 -3.82
N LYS A 105 -23.35 13.36 -3.91
CA LYS A 105 -23.35 12.23 -4.85
C LYS A 105 -23.31 12.64 -6.32
N VAL A 106 -23.72 13.85 -6.65
CA VAL A 106 -23.82 14.34 -8.04
C VAL A 106 -22.50 14.91 -8.55
N PHE A 107 -21.80 15.71 -7.73
CA PHE A 107 -20.58 16.41 -8.14
C PHE A 107 -19.36 16.18 -7.22
N GLY A 108 -19.49 15.24 -6.26
CA GLY A 108 -18.38 14.80 -5.41
C GLY A 108 -18.08 15.77 -4.26
N TYR A 109 -16.81 15.89 -3.90
CA TYR A 109 -16.36 16.82 -2.87
C TYR A 109 -16.46 18.27 -3.32
N TYR A 110 -16.86 19.14 -2.39
CA TYR A 110 -17.01 20.57 -2.60
C TYR A 110 -16.61 21.34 -1.35
N VAL A 111 -16.34 22.62 -1.51
CA VAL A 111 -16.23 23.57 -0.42
C VAL A 111 -17.50 24.44 -0.37
N GLU A 112 -18.02 24.64 0.83
CA GLU A 112 -19.21 25.47 1.08
C GLU A 112 -18.83 26.69 1.93
N THR A 113 -19.37 27.85 1.57
CA THR A 113 -19.24 29.09 2.36
C THR A 113 -20.55 29.84 2.38
N THR A 114 -20.64 30.80 3.29
CA THR A 114 -21.80 31.71 3.40
C THR A 114 -21.77 32.79 2.32
N LYS A 115 -22.95 33.30 1.94
CA LYS A 115 -23.09 34.36 0.90
C LYS A 115 -22.31 35.64 1.20
N GLN A 116 -21.99 35.91 2.46
CA GLN A 116 -21.20 37.10 2.85
C GLN A 116 -19.79 37.15 2.25
N TYR A 117 -19.27 36.02 1.80
CA TYR A 117 -17.96 35.91 1.17
C TYR A 117 -18.00 35.86 -0.36
N ALA A 118 -19.20 35.99 -0.98
CA ALA A 118 -19.36 35.87 -2.42
C ALA A 118 -18.48 36.84 -3.23
N ASP A 119 -18.29 38.05 -2.73
CA ASP A 119 -17.53 39.11 -3.41
C ASP A 119 -16.00 38.91 -3.33
N ILE A 120 -15.51 38.07 -2.44
CA ILE A 120 -14.08 37.79 -2.25
C ILE A 120 -13.68 36.40 -2.65
N ILE A 121 -14.60 35.59 -3.20
CA ILE A 121 -14.32 34.30 -3.74
C ILE A 121 -13.37 34.43 -4.96
N PRO A 122 -12.20 33.74 -4.97
CA PRO A 122 -11.30 33.78 -6.12
C PRO A 122 -11.91 33.19 -7.39
N ASP A 123 -11.47 33.64 -8.56
CA ASP A 123 -12.00 33.21 -9.87
C ASP A 123 -11.82 31.69 -10.15
N TYR A 124 -10.86 31.03 -9.50
CA TYR A 124 -10.65 29.59 -9.65
C TYR A 124 -11.65 28.73 -8.86
N PHE A 125 -12.51 29.34 -8.03
CA PHE A 125 -13.64 28.67 -7.40
C PHE A 125 -14.80 28.56 -8.38
N ILE A 126 -15.09 27.37 -8.85
CA ILE A 126 -16.15 27.09 -9.80
C ILE A 126 -17.44 26.81 -9.02
N ARG A 127 -18.41 27.72 -9.09
CA ARG A 127 -19.71 27.56 -8.41
C ARG A 127 -20.51 26.40 -8.99
N LYS A 128 -20.96 25.48 -8.12
CA LYS A 128 -21.79 24.31 -8.48
C LYS A 128 -23.22 24.43 -8.01
N GLN A 129 -23.45 25.05 -6.84
CA GLN A 129 -24.78 25.17 -6.29
C GLN A 129 -24.91 26.41 -5.42
N THR A 130 -26.04 27.13 -5.57
CA THR A 130 -26.46 28.21 -4.67
C THR A 130 -27.54 27.67 -3.72
N LEU A 131 -27.35 27.90 -2.43
CA LEU A 131 -28.27 27.54 -1.36
C LEU A 131 -28.95 28.81 -0.79
N ALA A 132 -29.94 28.64 0.08
CA ALA A 132 -30.59 29.80 0.76
C ALA A 132 -29.55 30.64 1.53
N ASN A 133 -28.63 30.01 2.27
CA ASN A 133 -27.68 30.67 3.17
C ASN A 133 -26.21 30.55 2.77
N GLY A 134 -25.88 29.96 1.61
CA GLY A 134 -24.51 29.71 1.19
C GLY A 134 -24.38 29.34 -0.27
N GLU A 135 -23.15 29.10 -0.66
CA GLU A 135 -22.81 28.63 -1.99
C GLU A 135 -21.77 27.50 -1.93
N ARG A 136 -21.85 26.58 -2.89
CA ARG A 136 -20.96 25.43 -3.04
C ARG A 136 -20.09 25.59 -4.26
N TYR A 137 -18.82 25.36 -4.04
CA TYR A 137 -17.79 25.51 -5.08
C TYR A 137 -16.93 24.26 -5.17
N ILE A 138 -16.33 24.08 -6.33
CA ILE A 138 -15.19 23.17 -6.52
C ILE A 138 -13.99 24.00 -6.96
N THR A 139 -12.78 23.50 -6.63
CA THR A 139 -11.54 24.05 -7.18
C THR A 139 -10.84 22.97 -8.02
N PRO A 140 -10.01 23.34 -9.01
CA PRO A 140 -9.22 22.35 -9.76
C PRO A 140 -8.40 21.48 -8.84
N GLU A 141 -7.69 22.05 -7.85
CA GLU A 141 -6.88 21.32 -6.88
C GLU A 141 -7.72 20.32 -6.05
N LEU A 142 -8.94 20.70 -5.64
CA LEU A 142 -9.85 19.82 -4.93
C LEU A 142 -10.24 18.60 -5.78
N LYS A 143 -10.47 18.79 -7.09
CA LYS A 143 -10.81 17.72 -8.01
C LYS A 143 -9.64 16.77 -8.25
N GLU A 144 -8.44 17.28 -8.44
CA GLU A 144 -7.23 16.48 -8.61
C GLU A 144 -6.98 15.59 -7.38
N VAL A 145 -7.12 16.16 -6.16
CA VAL A 145 -6.97 15.38 -4.92
C VAL A 145 -8.09 14.36 -4.76
N GLU A 146 -9.33 14.71 -5.10
CA GLU A 146 -10.47 13.79 -5.08
C GLU A 146 -10.23 12.57 -5.99
N GLU A 147 -9.83 12.81 -7.24
CA GLU A 147 -9.51 11.74 -8.21
C GLU A 147 -8.38 10.85 -7.67
N ALA A 148 -7.32 11.44 -7.16
CA ALA A 148 -6.21 10.69 -6.57
C ALA A 148 -6.64 9.82 -5.36
N VAL A 149 -7.55 10.31 -4.52
CA VAL A 149 -8.09 9.55 -3.38
C VAL A 149 -8.98 8.40 -3.86
N LEU A 150 -9.82 8.64 -4.87
CA LEU A 150 -10.71 7.60 -5.42
C LEU A 150 -9.90 6.49 -6.11
N ASP A 151 -8.86 6.85 -6.84
CA ASP A 151 -8.01 5.90 -7.56
C ASP A 151 -7.04 5.14 -6.64
N ALA A 152 -6.71 5.69 -5.48
CA ALA A 152 -5.69 5.13 -4.58
C ALA A 152 -6.00 3.68 -4.16
N SER A 153 -7.27 3.32 -4.01
CA SER A 153 -7.66 1.96 -3.63
C SER A 153 -7.30 0.94 -4.72
N THR A 154 -7.67 1.22 -5.96
CA THR A 154 -7.36 0.35 -7.10
C THR A 154 -5.85 0.31 -7.34
N LYS A 155 -5.21 1.47 -7.34
CA LYS A 155 -3.77 1.60 -7.54
C LYS A 155 -2.96 0.85 -6.48
N ALA A 156 -3.38 0.88 -5.21
CA ALA A 156 -2.71 0.11 -4.16
C ALA A 156 -2.77 -1.41 -4.44
N ILE A 157 -3.92 -1.93 -4.85
CA ILE A 157 -4.10 -3.35 -5.18
C ILE A 157 -3.22 -3.76 -6.37
N ASP A 158 -3.20 -2.95 -7.43
CA ASP A 158 -2.40 -3.21 -8.63
C ASP A 158 -0.91 -3.20 -8.30
N MET A 159 -0.43 -2.21 -7.53
CA MET A 159 0.95 -2.14 -7.08
C MET A 159 1.35 -3.34 -6.20
N GLU A 160 0.48 -3.76 -5.29
CA GLU A 160 0.72 -4.96 -4.47
C GLU A 160 0.85 -6.22 -5.33
N TYR A 161 0.00 -6.34 -6.34
CA TYR A 161 0.06 -7.46 -7.28
C TYR A 161 1.37 -7.46 -8.10
N GLU A 162 1.77 -6.32 -8.61
CA GLU A 162 3.04 -6.17 -9.35
C GLU A 162 4.25 -6.52 -8.48
N LEU A 163 4.31 -6.00 -7.26
CA LEU A 163 5.37 -6.33 -6.30
C LEU A 163 5.37 -7.82 -5.96
N PHE A 164 4.20 -8.41 -5.73
CA PHE A 164 4.09 -9.85 -5.51
C PHE A 164 4.64 -10.66 -6.69
N CYS A 165 4.33 -10.27 -7.93
CA CYS A 165 4.87 -10.93 -9.13
C CYS A 165 6.40 -10.84 -9.19
N GLN A 166 6.97 -9.68 -8.91
CA GLN A 166 8.43 -9.49 -8.86
C GLN A 166 9.09 -10.40 -7.81
N ILE A 167 8.51 -10.51 -6.62
CA ILE A 167 9.01 -11.37 -5.56
C ILE A 167 8.88 -12.85 -5.94
N ARG A 168 7.73 -13.25 -6.48
CA ARG A 168 7.52 -14.61 -7.00
C ARG A 168 8.58 -14.98 -8.02
N ASP A 169 8.88 -14.10 -8.97
CA ASP A 169 9.84 -14.37 -10.05
C ASP A 169 11.26 -14.44 -9.50
N ARG A 170 11.63 -13.60 -8.52
CA ARG A 170 12.90 -13.71 -7.80
C ARG A 170 13.04 -15.03 -7.03
N VAL A 171 11.97 -15.48 -6.40
CA VAL A 171 11.96 -16.81 -5.73
C VAL A 171 12.08 -17.93 -6.77
N ALA A 172 11.39 -17.82 -7.91
CA ALA A 172 11.46 -18.80 -8.99
C ALA A 172 12.88 -18.93 -9.60
N GLN A 173 13.65 -17.83 -9.66
CA GLN A 173 15.06 -17.87 -10.08
C GLN A 173 15.95 -18.72 -9.16
N ASN A 174 15.52 -18.96 -7.92
CA ASN A 174 16.22 -19.84 -6.98
C ASN A 174 15.70 -21.28 -6.96
N TYR A 175 14.89 -21.67 -7.97
CA TYR A 175 14.24 -22.98 -8.02
C TYR A 175 15.23 -24.15 -7.87
N GLU A 176 16.37 -24.13 -8.60
CA GLU A 176 17.36 -25.21 -8.52
C GLU A 176 18.02 -25.33 -7.15
N ARG A 177 18.27 -24.20 -6.47
CA ARG A 177 18.79 -24.17 -5.09
C ARG A 177 17.78 -24.79 -4.11
N ILE A 178 16.49 -24.38 -4.25
CA ILE A 178 15.39 -24.90 -3.42
C ILE A 178 15.23 -26.41 -3.62
N ARG A 179 15.24 -26.84 -4.88
CA ARG A 179 15.12 -28.24 -5.25
C ARG A 179 16.31 -29.06 -4.71
N SER A 180 17.53 -28.62 -4.94
CA SER A 180 18.74 -29.30 -4.46
C SER A 180 18.74 -29.46 -2.93
N SER A 181 18.33 -28.42 -2.22
CA SER A 181 18.23 -28.48 -0.75
C SER A 181 17.12 -29.40 -0.25
N ALA A 182 16.04 -29.58 -1.02
CA ALA A 182 14.95 -30.49 -0.68
C ALA A 182 15.27 -31.95 -0.97
N GLU A 183 16.20 -32.21 -1.92
CA GLU A 183 16.66 -33.57 -2.31
C GLU A 183 17.85 -34.04 -1.46
N ALA A 184 18.50 -33.15 -0.70
CA ALA A 184 19.63 -33.47 0.18
C ALA A 184 19.18 -34.22 1.44
#